data_597d016aeb61e47cdedc3493db32867b
#
_entry.id   597d016aeb61e47cdedc3493db32867b
#
_cell.length_a   1.000
_cell.length_b   1.000
_cell.length_c   1.000
_cell.angle_alpha   90.00
_cell.angle_beta   90.00
_cell.angle_gamma   90.00
#
_symmetry.space_group_name_H-M   'P 1'
#
loop_
_entity.id
_entity.type
_entity.pdbx_description
1 polymer ?
#
loop_
_entity_poly.entity_id
_entity_poly.type
_entity_poly.pdbx_seq_one_letter_code
_entity_poly.pdbx_strand_id
1 'polypeptide(L)'
;MDGPNPYYTEMFNANACDYLKSIRNHPSIGIYVGRNEGNPPAEIDDYLRELVSREHPGLYYISNSAMGVVSGGGPYRALSPKSYFQSYGHDKFHSERGMPNVMNYESMLLTFGADKIEPVNTTETPNPVYGLHDYTLGGGKGSSAQAASSFNDMIKKAFGHPRDAKQFAEWAQWINYDGYRAIFEGRSEHRRGMLLWMSHSAWPSMVWQTYDYYFDPNAAYFGCKKASEPLHIQWNPLRDDIEVVNYHASDRTELTATASLFNQDGTLQWTRETILDIKEDQTVACFPLEQPETLSDTYFIKLSLTDSEGKQLSDNFYWRGKEEGNYKSLLQLPKVPIYKDVTIKKTGKEWLMRAVLKNETQTPALMLRLKVASEKSGRMLLPVFYSDNYFSLLPGEVKEVNIRLYDADTYGEKPVLEVSGFNL
;
A
#
# COMPACT_ATOMS: atom_id res chain seq x y z
N MET A 1 -18.55 18.58 2.61
CA MET A 1 -19.96 18.19 2.53
C MET A 1 -20.05 16.90 1.72
N ASP A 2 -20.81 15.95 2.16
CA ASP A 2 -21.06 14.67 1.47
C ASP A 2 -22.51 14.23 1.74
N GLY A 3 -23.08 13.34 0.91
CA GLY A 3 -24.48 12.94 1.06
C GLY A 3 -25.51 13.98 0.57
N PRO A 4 -26.78 13.92 1.05
CA PRO A 4 -27.83 14.81 0.58
C PRO A 4 -27.58 16.28 0.97
N ASN A 5 -28.21 17.20 0.24
CA ASN A 5 -28.10 18.62 0.55
C ASN A 5 -28.70 18.92 1.95
N PRO A 6 -28.15 19.88 2.69
CA PRO A 6 -28.69 20.28 3.98
C PRO A 6 -30.12 20.82 3.85
N TYR A 7 -31.00 20.46 4.77
CA TYR A 7 -32.35 21.02 4.83
C TYR A 7 -32.35 22.49 5.31
N TYR A 8 -31.37 22.83 6.15
CA TYR A 8 -31.24 24.15 6.76
C TYR A 8 -29.90 24.77 6.39
N THR A 9 -29.89 25.53 5.30
CA THR A 9 -28.69 26.22 4.77
C THR A 9 -28.05 27.13 5.79
N GLU A 10 -28.83 27.93 6.51
CA GLU A 10 -28.35 28.89 7.53
C GLU A 10 -27.59 28.16 8.66
N MET A 11 -28.14 27.05 9.16
CA MET A 11 -27.51 26.26 10.22
C MET A 11 -26.21 25.62 9.72
N PHE A 12 -26.20 25.11 8.49
CA PHE A 12 -25.00 24.58 7.86
C PHE A 12 -23.91 25.63 7.76
N ASN A 13 -24.26 26.83 7.29
CA ASN A 13 -23.35 27.95 7.12
C ASN A 13 -22.78 28.44 8.47
N ALA A 14 -23.61 28.49 9.52
CA ALA A 14 -23.17 28.84 10.88
C ALA A 14 -22.17 27.79 11.40
N ASN A 15 -22.47 26.51 11.28
CA ASN A 15 -21.56 25.43 11.68
C ASN A 15 -20.23 25.47 10.89
N ALA A 16 -20.29 25.72 9.59
CA ALA A 16 -19.08 25.85 8.76
C ALA A 16 -18.21 27.03 9.23
N CYS A 17 -18.84 28.15 9.60
CA CYS A 17 -18.14 29.32 10.15
C CYS A 17 -17.43 28.99 11.46
N ASP A 18 -18.11 28.36 12.40
CA ASP A 18 -17.55 27.99 13.69
C ASP A 18 -16.43 26.95 13.55
N TYR A 19 -16.64 25.96 12.68
CA TYR A 19 -15.62 24.96 12.37
C TYR A 19 -14.36 25.62 11.78
N LEU A 20 -14.51 26.48 10.77
CA LEU A 20 -13.37 27.16 10.15
C LEU A 20 -12.62 28.01 11.18
N LYS A 21 -13.32 28.78 12.02
CA LYS A 21 -12.70 29.60 13.09
C LYS A 21 -11.96 28.74 14.11
N SER A 22 -12.43 27.56 14.42
CA SER A 22 -11.78 26.64 15.37
C SER A 22 -10.47 26.09 14.86
N ILE A 23 -10.32 25.90 13.53
CA ILE A 23 -9.14 25.24 12.93
C ILE A 23 -8.18 26.21 12.21
N ARG A 24 -8.60 27.41 11.83
CA ARG A 24 -7.83 28.32 10.96
C ARG A 24 -6.41 28.68 11.45
N ASN A 25 -6.13 28.50 12.73
CA ASN A 25 -4.81 28.78 13.33
C ASN A 25 -3.83 27.60 13.18
N HIS A 26 -4.23 26.48 12.56
CA HIS A 26 -3.35 25.36 12.31
C HIS A 26 -2.57 25.55 11.00
N PRO A 27 -1.23 25.67 11.02
CA PRO A 27 -0.43 25.94 9.83
C PRO A 27 -0.42 24.79 8.80
N SER A 28 -0.88 23.62 9.19
CA SER A 28 -0.96 22.43 8.31
C SER A 28 -2.16 22.43 7.37
N ILE A 29 -3.10 23.39 7.50
CA ILE A 29 -4.25 23.50 6.59
C ILE A 29 -3.77 24.09 5.26
N GLY A 30 -3.89 23.31 4.17
CA GLY A 30 -3.48 23.72 2.83
C GLY A 30 -4.63 24.12 1.92
N ILE A 31 -5.83 23.55 2.13
CA ILE A 31 -6.98 23.76 1.25
C ILE A 31 -8.29 23.46 1.98
N TYR A 32 -9.34 24.19 1.61
CA TYR A 32 -10.73 23.87 1.97
C TYR A 32 -11.50 23.32 0.76
N VAL A 33 -12.27 22.25 0.97
CA VAL A 33 -13.06 21.58 -0.06
C VAL A 33 -14.54 21.64 0.31
N GLY A 34 -15.37 22.16 -0.57
CA GLY A 34 -16.80 22.36 -0.32
C GLY A 34 -17.60 21.05 -0.28
N ARG A 35 -17.36 20.14 -1.23
CA ARG A 35 -18.07 18.87 -1.32
C ARG A 35 -17.23 17.76 -1.94
N ASN A 36 -17.51 16.52 -1.50
CA ASN A 36 -16.94 15.32 -2.12
C ASN A 36 -17.60 15.04 -3.47
N GLU A 37 -16.80 14.83 -4.52
CA GLU A 37 -17.18 14.42 -5.90
C GLU A 37 -18.35 15.21 -6.54
N GLY A 38 -18.70 16.35 -5.99
CA GLY A 38 -19.78 17.19 -6.47
C GLY A 38 -19.63 18.62 -5.99
N ASN A 39 -20.48 19.54 -6.47
CA ASN A 39 -20.54 20.91 -5.99
C ASN A 39 -21.58 21.02 -4.86
N PRO A 40 -21.35 21.87 -3.84
CA PRO A 40 -22.40 22.31 -2.94
C PRO A 40 -23.54 22.99 -3.71
N PRO A 41 -24.75 23.12 -3.14
CA PRO A 41 -25.73 24.08 -3.65
C PRO A 41 -25.12 25.47 -3.80
N ALA A 42 -25.48 26.21 -4.85
CA ALA A 42 -24.83 27.48 -5.20
C ALA A 42 -24.75 28.47 -4.03
N GLU A 43 -25.85 28.62 -3.27
CA GLU A 43 -25.90 29.47 -2.08
C GLU A 43 -24.89 29.09 -1.01
N ILE A 44 -24.68 27.80 -0.78
CA ILE A 44 -23.69 27.29 0.18
C ILE A 44 -22.26 27.47 -0.37
N ASP A 45 -22.06 27.19 -1.67
CA ASP A 45 -20.75 27.30 -2.30
C ASP A 45 -20.24 28.75 -2.27
N ASP A 46 -21.09 29.68 -2.61
CA ASP A 46 -20.79 31.13 -2.56
C ASP A 46 -20.46 31.58 -1.14
N TYR A 47 -21.29 31.18 -0.16
CA TYR A 47 -21.02 31.46 1.24
C TYR A 47 -19.69 30.91 1.73
N LEU A 48 -19.37 29.65 1.42
CA LEU A 48 -18.12 29.02 1.83
C LEU A 48 -16.90 29.70 1.21
N ARG A 49 -17.00 30.12 -0.06
CA ARG A 49 -15.97 30.88 -0.76
C ARG A 49 -15.68 32.22 -0.08
N GLU A 50 -16.74 32.97 0.24
CA GLU A 50 -16.62 34.23 0.97
C GLU A 50 -16.11 34.02 2.39
N LEU A 51 -16.60 33.00 3.07
CA LEU A 51 -16.19 32.65 4.43
C LEU A 51 -14.69 32.36 4.51
N VAL A 52 -14.15 31.53 3.62
CA VAL A 52 -12.71 31.22 3.59
C VAL A 52 -11.90 32.47 3.31
N SER A 53 -12.32 33.28 2.32
CA SER A 53 -11.63 34.51 1.99
C SER A 53 -11.59 35.52 3.15
N ARG A 54 -12.66 35.58 3.95
CA ARG A 54 -12.77 36.50 5.12
C ARG A 54 -12.05 36.00 6.35
N GLU A 55 -12.25 34.71 6.71
CA GLU A 55 -11.80 34.18 8.00
C GLU A 55 -10.41 33.52 7.93
N HIS A 56 -9.96 33.15 6.73
CA HIS A 56 -8.62 32.59 6.50
C HIS A 56 -8.03 33.09 5.18
N PRO A 57 -7.69 34.41 5.09
CA PRO A 57 -7.20 35.01 3.85
C PRO A 57 -5.96 34.32 3.32
N GLY A 58 -5.89 34.11 2.01
CA GLY A 58 -4.76 33.47 1.33
C GLY A 58 -4.86 31.96 1.24
N LEU A 59 -5.83 31.31 1.90
CA LEU A 59 -6.04 29.87 1.76
C LEU A 59 -6.94 29.56 0.56
N TYR A 60 -6.64 28.45 -0.09
CA TYR A 60 -7.36 28.03 -1.30
C TYR A 60 -8.67 27.31 -0.95
N TYR A 61 -9.76 27.69 -1.63
CA TYR A 61 -11.04 27.01 -1.57
C TYR A 61 -11.40 26.42 -2.92
N ILE A 62 -11.80 25.15 -2.94
CA ILE A 62 -12.38 24.48 -4.11
C ILE A 62 -13.77 23.95 -3.78
N SER A 63 -14.70 24.07 -4.72
CA SER A 63 -16.09 23.60 -4.55
C SER A 63 -16.18 22.08 -4.54
N ASN A 64 -15.31 21.39 -5.29
CA ASN A 64 -15.45 19.98 -5.62
C ASN A 64 -14.11 19.25 -5.49
N SER A 65 -14.10 18.11 -4.77
CA SER A 65 -12.90 17.31 -4.58
C SER A 65 -12.40 16.58 -5.83
N ALA A 66 -13.18 16.54 -6.92
CA ALA A 66 -12.86 15.80 -8.15
C ALA A 66 -12.71 16.67 -9.39
N MET A 67 -12.72 18.00 -9.27
CA MET A 67 -12.72 18.92 -10.40
C MET A 67 -11.68 20.05 -10.24
N GLY A 68 -11.38 20.73 -11.34
CA GLY A 68 -10.49 21.87 -11.37
C GLY A 68 -9.03 21.48 -11.22
N VAL A 69 -8.37 21.94 -10.15
CA VAL A 69 -6.94 21.70 -9.85
C VAL A 69 -6.68 20.35 -9.19
N VAL A 70 -7.75 19.65 -8.81
CA VAL A 70 -7.68 18.31 -8.21
C VAL A 70 -8.32 17.27 -9.13
N SER A 71 -7.96 16.02 -8.93
CA SER A 71 -8.53 14.84 -9.57
C SER A 71 -8.96 13.86 -8.49
N GLY A 72 -10.25 13.53 -8.45
CA GLY A 72 -10.81 12.45 -7.63
C GLY A 72 -11.35 11.33 -8.52
N GLY A 73 -12.08 10.37 -7.94
CA GLY A 73 -12.81 9.37 -8.70
C GLY A 73 -11.98 8.20 -9.25
N GLY A 74 -10.89 7.86 -8.61
CA GLY A 74 -10.19 6.61 -8.87
C GLY A 74 -9.01 6.67 -9.84
N PRO A 75 -8.68 5.56 -10.50
CA PRO A 75 -9.45 4.30 -10.58
C PRO A 75 -9.51 3.56 -9.25
N TYR A 76 -10.72 3.05 -8.90
CA TYR A 76 -10.96 2.21 -7.72
C TYR A 76 -11.04 0.73 -8.09
N ARG A 77 -10.14 0.29 -8.96
CA ARG A 77 -10.05 -1.07 -9.47
C ARG A 77 -8.65 -1.61 -9.23
N ALA A 78 -8.54 -2.92 -9.06
CA ALA A 78 -7.26 -3.61 -9.15
C ALA A 78 -6.82 -3.64 -10.62
N LEU A 79 -5.72 -2.95 -10.89
CA LEU A 79 -5.15 -2.79 -12.23
C LEU A 79 -3.67 -3.18 -12.21
N SER A 80 -3.08 -3.36 -13.41
CA SER A 80 -1.64 -3.57 -13.52
C SER A 80 -0.85 -2.33 -13.10
N PRO A 81 0.39 -2.47 -12.64
CA PRO A 81 1.26 -1.34 -12.33
C PRO A 81 1.35 -0.32 -13.46
N LYS A 82 1.49 -0.78 -14.69
CA LYS A 82 1.51 0.07 -15.89
C LYS A 82 0.26 0.93 -16.02
N SER A 83 -0.91 0.35 -15.76
CA SER A 83 -2.19 1.08 -15.82
C SER A 83 -2.29 2.16 -14.76
N TYR A 84 -1.73 1.94 -13.56
CA TYR A 84 -1.68 2.97 -12.53
C TYR A 84 -0.80 4.15 -12.95
N PHE A 85 0.39 3.91 -13.46
CA PHE A 85 1.26 4.97 -13.99
C PHE A 85 0.59 5.76 -15.14
N GLN A 86 -0.05 5.07 -16.09
CA GLN A 86 -0.82 5.71 -17.18
C GLN A 86 -1.95 6.60 -16.67
N SER A 87 -2.57 6.24 -15.55
CA SER A 87 -3.69 6.99 -14.98
C SER A 87 -3.30 8.35 -14.38
N TYR A 88 -2.01 8.67 -14.28
CA TYR A 88 -1.47 9.99 -13.94
C TYR A 88 -1.24 10.89 -15.17
N GLY A 89 -1.90 10.64 -16.29
CA GLY A 89 -1.74 11.41 -17.54
C GLY A 89 -2.14 12.90 -17.49
N HIS A 90 -2.44 13.46 -16.31
CA HIS A 90 -2.75 14.86 -16.10
C HIS A 90 -2.05 15.41 -14.85
N ASP A 91 -1.56 16.64 -14.96
CA ASP A 91 -0.83 17.36 -13.91
C ASP A 91 -1.78 17.92 -12.84
N LYS A 92 -2.33 17.06 -11.97
CA LYS A 92 -3.25 17.44 -10.89
C LYS A 92 -2.92 16.74 -9.58
N PHE A 93 -3.26 17.40 -8.47
CA PHE A 93 -3.26 16.76 -7.16
C PHE A 93 -4.41 15.74 -7.10
N HIS A 94 -4.13 14.52 -6.64
CA HIS A 94 -5.14 13.48 -6.47
C HIS A 94 -5.75 13.56 -5.08
N SER A 95 -6.98 14.04 -4.98
CA SER A 95 -7.71 14.19 -3.71
C SER A 95 -8.09 12.85 -3.07
N GLU A 96 -8.20 11.79 -3.89
CA GLU A 96 -8.40 10.42 -3.41
C GLU A 96 -7.95 9.39 -4.45
N ARG A 97 -7.25 8.37 -3.98
CA ARG A 97 -6.70 7.31 -4.82
C ARG A 97 -6.57 6.03 -4.03
N GLY A 98 -7.00 4.93 -4.60
CA GLY A 98 -6.88 3.62 -3.97
C GLY A 98 -7.32 2.50 -4.90
N MET A 99 -7.20 1.28 -4.42
CA MET A 99 -7.71 0.08 -5.06
C MET A 99 -8.33 -0.82 -4.00
N PRO A 100 -9.18 -1.78 -4.40
CA PRO A 100 -9.65 -2.78 -3.45
C PRO A 100 -8.48 -3.55 -2.87
N ASN A 101 -8.62 -3.97 -1.64
CA ASN A 101 -7.67 -4.86 -0.98
C ASN A 101 -8.38 -5.85 -0.07
N VAL A 102 -7.63 -6.83 0.41
CA VAL A 102 -8.11 -7.89 1.28
C VAL A 102 -7.29 -7.88 2.57
N MET A 103 -7.99 -7.89 3.71
CA MET A 103 -7.36 -7.97 5.03
C MET A 103 -6.64 -9.30 5.24
N ASN A 104 -5.82 -9.40 6.26
CA ASN A 104 -5.18 -10.65 6.65
C ASN A 104 -6.20 -11.71 7.09
N TYR A 105 -5.83 -12.98 6.98
CA TYR A 105 -6.73 -14.10 7.29
C TYR A 105 -7.27 -14.07 8.72
N GLU A 106 -6.43 -13.71 9.70
CA GLU A 106 -6.84 -13.60 11.10
C GLU A 106 -7.93 -12.54 11.30
N SER A 107 -7.80 -11.42 10.63
CA SER A 107 -8.82 -10.35 10.65
C SER A 107 -10.08 -10.75 9.89
N MET A 108 -9.96 -11.54 8.81
CA MET A 108 -11.12 -12.13 8.13
C MET A 108 -11.90 -13.06 9.08
N LEU A 109 -11.20 -13.89 9.86
CA LEU A 109 -11.83 -14.75 10.86
C LEU A 109 -12.60 -13.94 11.93
N LEU A 110 -12.01 -12.84 12.39
CA LEU A 110 -12.68 -11.95 13.36
C LEU A 110 -13.89 -11.23 12.76
N THR A 111 -13.83 -10.91 11.45
CA THR A 111 -14.88 -10.17 10.76
C THR A 111 -16.06 -11.07 10.37
N PHE A 112 -15.79 -12.22 9.75
CA PHE A 112 -16.83 -13.08 9.16
C PHE A 112 -17.25 -14.23 10.07
N GLY A 113 -16.37 -14.65 10.99
CA GLY A 113 -16.52 -15.87 11.77
C GLY A 113 -16.02 -17.11 11.01
N ALA A 114 -15.43 -18.05 11.75
CA ALA A 114 -14.85 -19.27 11.17
C ALA A 114 -15.89 -20.18 10.46
N ASP A 115 -17.14 -20.10 10.87
CA ASP A 115 -18.27 -20.87 10.33
C ASP A 115 -18.87 -20.25 9.05
N LYS A 116 -18.49 -19.01 8.69
CA LYS A 116 -19.07 -18.25 7.56
C LYS A 116 -18.06 -17.74 6.55
N ILE A 117 -16.78 -17.86 6.85
CA ILE A 117 -15.71 -17.36 5.98
C ILE A 117 -15.61 -18.16 4.65
N GLU A 118 -16.07 -19.40 4.64
CA GLU A 118 -16.09 -20.27 3.44
C GLU A 118 -17.49 -20.35 2.82
N PRO A 119 -17.61 -20.51 1.51
CA PRO A 119 -16.53 -20.41 0.52
C PRO A 119 -16.07 -18.98 0.31
N VAL A 120 -14.87 -18.81 -0.28
CA VAL A 120 -14.43 -17.48 -0.75
C VAL A 120 -15.47 -16.89 -1.69
N ASN A 121 -15.79 -15.61 -1.50
CA ASN A 121 -16.79 -14.93 -2.32
C ASN A 121 -16.28 -14.71 -3.76
N THR A 122 -16.81 -15.50 -4.69
CA THR A 122 -16.57 -15.36 -6.14
C THR A 122 -17.89 -15.31 -6.90
N THR A 123 -17.86 -14.95 -8.18
CA THR A 123 -19.05 -14.99 -9.03
C THR A 123 -19.60 -16.39 -9.20
N GLU A 124 -18.72 -17.41 -9.18
CA GLU A 124 -19.07 -18.82 -9.28
C GLU A 124 -19.59 -19.40 -7.95
N THR A 125 -19.06 -18.88 -6.84
CA THR A 125 -19.42 -19.33 -5.48
C THR A 125 -19.72 -18.12 -4.58
N PRO A 126 -20.91 -17.48 -4.73
CA PRO A 126 -21.24 -16.30 -3.95
C PRO A 126 -21.33 -16.60 -2.45
N ASN A 127 -20.70 -15.76 -1.63
CA ASN A 127 -20.84 -15.76 -0.19
C ASN A 127 -21.34 -14.39 0.29
N PRO A 128 -22.64 -14.29 0.65
CA PRO A 128 -23.25 -13.01 0.99
C PRO A 128 -22.67 -12.34 2.24
N VAL A 129 -22.01 -13.11 3.12
CA VAL A 129 -21.38 -12.56 4.34
C VAL A 129 -20.28 -11.56 3.99
N TYR A 130 -19.53 -11.80 2.93
CA TYR A 130 -18.52 -10.85 2.45
C TYR A 130 -19.16 -9.51 2.04
N GLY A 131 -20.33 -9.56 1.38
CA GLY A 131 -21.08 -8.37 0.99
C GLY A 131 -21.63 -7.56 2.17
N LEU A 132 -21.92 -8.21 3.30
CA LEU A 132 -22.29 -7.51 4.55
C LEU A 132 -21.11 -6.71 5.13
N HIS A 133 -19.89 -7.01 4.71
CA HIS A 133 -18.67 -6.35 5.11
C HIS A 133 -18.00 -5.62 3.93
N ASP A 134 -18.81 -5.11 3.01
CA ASP A 134 -18.44 -4.24 1.88
C ASP A 134 -17.73 -4.94 0.69
N TYR A 135 -17.49 -6.25 0.76
CA TYR A 135 -16.87 -7.02 -0.32
C TYR A 135 -17.93 -7.66 -1.23
N THR A 136 -18.68 -6.80 -1.94
CA THR A 136 -19.78 -7.19 -2.83
C THR A 136 -19.28 -7.50 -4.23
N LEU A 137 -19.81 -8.56 -4.86
CA LEU A 137 -19.52 -8.96 -6.25
C LEU A 137 -20.74 -8.79 -7.14
N GLY A 138 -20.54 -8.24 -8.33
CA GLY A 138 -21.50 -8.26 -9.43
C GLY A 138 -22.73 -7.35 -9.28
N GLY A 139 -23.46 -7.14 -10.38
CA GLY A 139 -24.86 -6.68 -10.48
C GLY A 139 -25.24 -5.26 -10.05
N GLY A 140 -24.49 -4.61 -9.19
CA GLY A 140 -24.75 -3.28 -8.69
C GLY A 140 -23.97 -2.19 -9.42
N LYS A 141 -24.62 -1.05 -9.69
CA LYS A 141 -23.94 0.18 -10.10
C LYS A 141 -23.26 0.83 -8.87
N GLY A 142 -22.31 0.14 -8.25
CA GLY A 142 -21.57 0.66 -7.10
C GLY A 142 -20.09 0.45 -7.26
N SER A 143 -19.26 1.39 -6.83
CA SER A 143 -17.80 1.32 -6.92
C SER A 143 -17.22 0.09 -6.21
N SER A 144 -17.78 -0.32 -5.05
CA SER A 144 -17.31 -1.47 -4.29
C SER A 144 -17.47 -2.82 -5.03
N ALA A 145 -18.61 -3.05 -5.70
CA ALA A 145 -18.88 -4.29 -6.44
C ALA A 145 -17.91 -4.48 -7.62
N GLN A 146 -17.66 -3.43 -8.39
CA GLN A 146 -16.69 -3.47 -9.50
C GLN A 146 -15.25 -3.62 -8.99
N ALA A 147 -14.96 -3.02 -7.85
CA ALA A 147 -13.66 -3.07 -7.22
C ALA A 147 -13.32 -4.50 -6.77
N ALA A 148 -14.17 -5.14 -5.98
CA ALA A 148 -13.98 -6.50 -5.49
C ALA A 148 -13.89 -7.52 -6.63
N SER A 149 -14.74 -7.41 -7.68
CA SER A 149 -14.65 -8.26 -8.88
C SER A 149 -13.29 -8.13 -9.56
N SER A 150 -12.81 -6.89 -9.77
CA SER A 150 -11.50 -6.67 -10.41
C SER A 150 -10.35 -7.25 -9.61
N PHE A 151 -10.46 -7.26 -8.28
CA PHE A 151 -9.45 -7.85 -7.40
C PHE A 151 -9.43 -9.39 -7.53
N ASN A 152 -10.62 -10.02 -7.52
CA ASN A 152 -10.73 -11.46 -7.74
C ASN A 152 -10.19 -11.89 -9.11
N ASP A 153 -10.44 -11.09 -10.16
CA ASP A 153 -9.91 -11.34 -11.50
C ASP A 153 -8.38 -11.29 -11.51
N MET A 154 -7.77 -10.36 -10.77
CA MET A 154 -6.31 -10.32 -10.63
C MET A 154 -5.76 -11.52 -9.87
N ILE A 155 -6.40 -11.96 -8.77
CA ILE A 155 -6.00 -13.18 -8.05
C ILE A 155 -6.07 -14.39 -8.99
N LYS A 156 -7.17 -14.54 -9.73
CA LYS A 156 -7.37 -15.64 -10.67
C LYS A 156 -6.32 -15.66 -11.79
N LYS A 157 -5.98 -14.48 -12.31
CA LYS A 157 -4.92 -14.33 -13.31
C LYS A 157 -3.56 -14.68 -12.73
N ALA A 158 -3.24 -14.14 -11.56
CA ALA A 158 -1.94 -14.28 -10.95
C ALA A 158 -1.62 -15.70 -10.47
N PHE A 159 -2.58 -16.36 -9.83
CA PHE A 159 -2.35 -17.62 -9.13
C PHE A 159 -3.35 -18.71 -9.45
N GLY A 160 -4.52 -18.39 -10.01
CA GLY A 160 -5.64 -19.32 -10.21
C GLY A 160 -6.70 -19.18 -9.12
N HIS A 161 -7.47 -20.24 -8.92
CA HIS A 161 -8.52 -20.27 -7.90
C HIS A 161 -7.92 -20.64 -6.53
N PRO A 162 -8.12 -19.82 -5.50
CA PRO A 162 -7.69 -20.16 -4.14
C PRO A 162 -8.49 -21.37 -3.64
N ARG A 163 -7.82 -22.25 -2.89
CA ARG A 163 -8.42 -23.45 -2.30
C ARG A 163 -9.41 -23.14 -1.17
N ASP A 164 -9.08 -22.11 -0.39
CA ASP A 164 -9.78 -21.69 0.82
C ASP A 164 -9.55 -20.19 1.09
N ALA A 165 -10.26 -19.63 2.06
CA ALA A 165 -10.15 -18.23 2.44
C ALA A 165 -8.76 -17.85 2.97
N LYS A 166 -8.05 -18.79 3.59
CA LYS A 166 -6.67 -18.57 4.05
C LYS A 166 -5.74 -18.33 2.86
N GLN A 167 -5.77 -19.21 1.88
CA GLN A 167 -4.95 -19.06 0.68
C GLN A 167 -5.35 -17.82 -0.13
N PHE A 168 -6.65 -17.50 -0.19
CA PHE A 168 -7.13 -16.25 -0.79
C PHE A 168 -6.49 -15.03 -0.11
N ALA A 169 -6.54 -14.97 1.20
CA ALA A 169 -5.94 -13.87 1.96
C ALA A 169 -4.42 -13.79 1.78
N GLU A 170 -3.71 -14.93 1.77
CA GLU A 170 -2.27 -14.99 1.56
C GLU A 170 -1.86 -14.49 0.16
N TRP A 171 -2.55 -14.94 -0.89
CA TRP A 171 -2.28 -14.49 -2.27
C TRP A 171 -2.64 -13.03 -2.49
N ALA A 172 -3.72 -12.58 -1.83
CA ALA A 172 -4.15 -11.20 -1.88
C ALA A 172 -3.07 -10.21 -1.40
N GLN A 173 -2.19 -10.64 -0.48
CA GLN A 173 -1.18 -9.73 0.04
C GLN A 173 -0.17 -9.27 -1.02
N TRP A 174 0.17 -10.12 -2.00
CA TRP A 174 1.00 -9.67 -3.11
C TRP A 174 0.27 -8.63 -3.97
N ILE A 175 -0.99 -8.86 -4.31
CA ILE A 175 -1.79 -7.91 -5.10
C ILE A 175 -1.95 -6.58 -4.35
N ASN A 176 -2.21 -6.65 -3.04
CA ASN A 176 -2.26 -5.48 -2.17
C ASN A 176 -0.95 -4.69 -2.22
N TYR A 177 0.19 -5.36 -2.01
CA TYR A 177 1.50 -4.73 -1.96
C TYR A 177 1.87 -4.07 -3.30
N ASP A 178 1.83 -4.85 -4.38
CA ASP A 178 2.27 -4.40 -5.71
C ASP A 178 1.38 -3.29 -6.26
N GLY A 179 0.05 -3.42 -6.09
CA GLY A 179 -0.91 -2.43 -6.55
C GLY A 179 -0.81 -1.09 -5.82
N TYR A 180 -0.78 -1.10 -4.49
CA TYR A 180 -0.65 0.13 -3.71
C TYR A 180 0.72 0.78 -3.87
N ARG A 181 1.80 -0.02 -3.99
CA ARG A 181 3.11 0.51 -4.33
C ARG A 181 3.07 1.23 -5.67
N ALA A 182 2.52 0.59 -6.71
CA ALA A 182 2.45 1.16 -8.05
C ALA A 182 1.58 2.44 -8.11
N ILE A 183 0.49 2.51 -7.34
CA ILE A 183 -0.31 3.73 -7.19
C ILE A 183 0.56 4.89 -6.70
N PHE A 184 1.39 4.66 -5.67
CA PHE A 184 2.20 5.72 -5.08
C PHE A 184 3.48 6.01 -5.88
N GLU A 185 4.12 5.01 -6.48
CA GLU A 185 5.26 5.20 -7.37
C GLU A 185 4.88 5.99 -8.63
N GLY A 186 3.68 5.78 -9.20
CA GLY A 186 3.20 6.49 -10.38
C GLY A 186 3.10 8.01 -10.21
N ARG A 187 3.04 8.53 -8.98
CA ARG A 187 3.05 9.97 -8.72
C ARG A 187 4.36 10.66 -9.17
N SER A 188 5.43 9.92 -9.39
CA SER A 188 6.70 10.45 -9.92
C SER A 188 6.53 11.10 -11.29
N GLU A 189 5.52 10.71 -12.05
CA GLU A 189 5.22 11.25 -13.38
C GLU A 189 4.88 12.75 -13.35
N HIS A 190 4.25 13.24 -12.27
CA HIS A 190 3.78 14.61 -12.15
C HIS A 190 4.24 15.35 -10.92
N ARG A 191 4.77 14.63 -9.91
CA ARG A 191 5.24 15.18 -8.64
C ARG A 191 4.18 15.98 -7.88
N ARG A 192 2.90 15.78 -8.20
CA ARG A 192 1.78 16.32 -7.43
C ARG A 192 1.44 15.37 -6.27
N GLY A 193 0.85 15.92 -5.24
CA GLY A 193 0.45 15.16 -4.07
C GLY A 193 -0.72 14.21 -4.37
N MET A 194 -0.92 13.28 -3.46
CA MET A 194 -2.00 12.32 -3.50
C MET A 194 -2.47 11.99 -2.09
N LEU A 195 -3.79 11.85 -1.90
CA LEU A 195 -4.40 11.35 -0.69
C LEU A 195 -4.92 9.92 -0.92
N LEU A 196 -4.73 9.08 0.09
CA LEU A 196 -5.14 7.68 0.04
C LEU A 196 -6.64 7.53 0.32
N TRP A 197 -7.36 6.83 -0.54
CA TRP A 197 -8.68 6.27 -0.29
C TRP A 197 -8.56 4.75 -0.17
N MET A 198 -8.64 4.18 1.05
CA MET A 198 -8.57 4.82 2.35
C MET A 198 -7.67 4.03 3.31
N SER A 199 -7.35 4.61 4.46
CA SER A 199 -6.43 3.98 5.42
C SER A 199 -7.11 3.02 6.38
N HIS A 200 -8.23 3.41 6.99
CA HIS A 200 -8.88 2.69 8.10
C HIS A 200 -10.41 2.80 8.02
N SER A 201 -11.12 1.78 8.45
CA SER A 201 -12.58 1.76 8.50
C SER A 201 -13.12 2.08 9.89
N ALA A 202 -14.33 2.64 9.94
CA ALA A 202 -15.05 2.91 11.18
C ALA A 202 -15.80 1.67 11.74
N TRP A 203 -15.86 0.59 10.99
CA TRP A 203 -16.52 -0.67 11.33
C TRP A 203 -15.80 -1.83 10.63
N PRO A 204 -15.98 -3.10 11.07
CA PRO A 204 -15.34 -4.24 10.41
C PRO A 204 -15.80 -4.40 8.96
N SER A 205 -15.09 -3.76 8.02
CA SER A 205 -15.33 -3.85 6.58
C SER A 205 -14.03 -4.18 5.85
N MET A 206 -14.16 -4.71 4.64
CA MET A 206 -13.06 -5.09 3.77
C MET A 206 -13.26 -4.40 2.42
N VAL A 207 -12.28 -4.00 1.71
CA VAL A 207 -12.19 -3.52 0.34
C VAL A 207 -11.15 -2.42 0.17
N TRP A 208 -11.07 -1.45 1.09
CA TRP A 208 -10.29 -0.22 0.84
C TRP A 208 -9.13 0.00 1.82
N GLN A 209 -9.16 -0.69 2.97
CA GLN A 209 -8.36 -0.34 4.12
C GLN A 209 -6.93 -0.88 4.04
N THR A 210 -5.94 0.00 4.21
CA THR A 210 -4.53 -0.41 4.28
C THR A 210 -4.16 -1.00 5.64
N TYR A 211 -4.91 -0.68 6.67
CA TYR A 211 -4.99 -1.40 7.93
C TYR A 211 -6.45 -1.50 8.34
N ASP A 212 -6.84 -2.65 8.87
CA ASP A 212 -8.23 -2.99 9.10
C ASP A 212 -8.80 -2.40 10.40
N TYR A 213 -10.08 -2.71 10.68
CA TYR A 213 -10.75 -2.26 11.88
C TYR A 213 -10.02 -2.65 13.17
N TYR A 214 -9.29 -3.75 13.17
CA TYR A 214 -8.53 -4.28 14.32
C TYR A 214 -7.12 -3.70 14.43
N PHE A 215 -6.73 -2.76 13.56
CA PHE A 215 -5.39 -2.18 13.44
C PHE A 215 -4.31 -3.17 12.98
N ASP A 216 -4.68 -4.23 12.24
CA ASP A 216 -3.71 -5.09 11.56
C ASP A 216 -3.34 -4.51 10.20
N PRO A 217 -2.09 -4.03 10.00
CA PRO A 217 -1.66 -3.51 8.72
C PRO A 217 -1.48 -4.67 7.73
N ASN A 218 -2.17 -4.61 6.60
CA ASN A 218 -1.99 -5.55 5.51
C ASN A 218 -0.86 -5.09 4.56
N ALA A 219 -0.57 -5.88 3.52
CA ALA A 219 0.53 -5.57 2.62
C ALA A 219 0.34 -4.28 1.80
N ALA A 220 -0.90 -3.77 1.65
CA ALA A 220 -1.16 -2.48 1.02
C ALA A 220 -0.50 -1.32 1.79
N TYR A 221 -0.56 -1.36 3.15
CA TYR A 221 0.13 -0.38 3.99
C TYR A 221 1.63 -0.33 3.71
N PHE A 222 2.26 -1.50 3.60
CA PHE A 222 3.72 -1.58 3.36
C PHE A 222 4.08 -1.23 1.92
N GLY A 223 3.21 -1.50 0.95
CA GLY A 223 3.35 -1.00 -0.43
C GLY A 223 3.33 0.53 -0.49
N CYS A 224 2.36 1.18 0.17
CA CYS A 224 2.30 2.64 0.31
C CYS A 224 3.55 3.20 1.02
N LYS A 225 3.94 2.57 2.13
CA LYS A 225 5.12 2.97 2.91
C LYS A 225 6.39 2.93 2.07
N LYS A 226 6.61 1.84 1.31
CA LYS A 226 7.77 1.67 0.43
C LYS A 226 7.81 2.77 -0.63
N ALA A 227 6.74 2.97 -1.38
CA ALA A 227 6.65 3.97 -2.43
C ALA A 227 6.65 5.43 -1.91
N SER A 228 6.49 5.64 -0.60
CA SER A 228 6.50 6.97 0.03
C SER A 228 7.83 7.31 0.69
N GLU A 229 8.88 6.52 0.48
CA GLU A 229 10.23 6.87 0.93
C GLU A 229 10.62 8.24 0.36
N PRO A 230 11.17 9.16 1.17
CA PRO A 230 11.54 10.50 0.70
C PRO A 230 12.65 10.49 -0.37
N LEU A 231 13.54 9.49 -0.33
CA LEU A 231 14.49 9.16 -1.38
C LEU A 231 14.20 7.71 -1.79
N HIS A 232 13.83 7.48 -3.04
CA HIS A 232 13.27 6.21 -3.48
C HIS A 232 13.85 5.77 -4.82
N ILE A 233 14.15 4.48 -4.95
CA ILE A 233 14.51 3.85 -6.23
C ILE A 233 13.35 2.99 -6.69
N GLN A 234 12.92 3.14 -7.95
CA GLN A 234 11.79 2.42 -8.53
C GLN A 234 12.03 2.00 -9.97
N TRP A 235 11.22 1.04 -10.42
CA TRP A 235 11.06 0.69 -11.82
C TRP A 235 9.82 1.40 -12.38
N ASN A 236 9.99 2.08 -13.52
CA ASN A 236 8.90 2.71 -14.24
C ASN A 236 8.36 1.78 -15.34
N PRO A 237 7.15 1.23 -15.19
CA PRO A 237 6.59 0.28 -16.16
C PRO A 237 6.15 0.89 -17.49
N LEU A 238 6.10 2.21 -17.61
CA LEU A 238 5.76 2.86 -18.88
C LEU A 238 6.93 2.89 -19.86
N ARG A 239 8.13 3.04 -19.31
CA ARG A 239 9.37 3.23 -20.08
C ARG A 239 10.35 2.08 -19.94
N ASP A 240 10.08 1.14 -19.02
CA ASP A 240 11.02 0.12 -18.57
C ASP A 240 12.36 0.72 -18.09
N ASP A 241 12.28 1.90 -17.43
CA ASP A 241 13.42 2.59 -16.87
C ASP A 241 13.53 2.36 -15.35
N ILE A 242 14.77 2.39 -14.85
CA ILE A 242 15.05 2.54 -13.42
C ILE A 242 15.14 4.03 -13.10
N GLU A 243 14.41 4.46 -12.09
CA GLU A 243 14.32 5.86 -11.67
C GLU A 243 14.71 6.02 -10.21
N VAL A 244 15.35 7.15 -9.90
CA VAL A 244 15.51 7.65 -8.54
C VAL A 244 14.65 8.89 -8.36
N VAL A 245 13.89 8.91 -7.27
CA VAL A 245 12.95 9.98 -6.93
C VAL A 245 13.41 10.60 -5.61
N ASN A 246 13.64 11.91 -5.62
CA ASN A 246 13.97 12.67 -4.42
C ASN A 246 12.83 13.64 -4.07
N TYR A 247 12.15 13.37 -2.95
CA TYR A 247 11.14 14.25 -2.35
C TYR A 247 11.68 15.05 -1.16
N HIS A 248 12.97 14.93 -0.85
CA HIS A 248 13.61 15.76 0.17
C HIS A 248 13.76 17.22 -0.27
N ALA A 249 13.77 18.12 0.68
CA ALA A 249 14.11 19.53 0.48
C ALA A 249 15.63 19.75 0.46
N SER A 250 16.40 18.86 -0.17
CA SER A 250 17.85 18.98 -0.35
C SER A 250 18.35 18.07 -1.45
N ASP A 251 19.41 18.51 -2.12
CA ASP A 251 20.14 17.71 -3.11
C ASP A 251 20.77 16.47 -2.47
N ARG A 252 20.96 15.42 -3.30
CA ARG A 252 21.72 14.22 -2.95
C ARG A 252 22.76 13.97 -4.03
N THR A 253 23.98 13.65 -3.62
CA THR A 253 25.12 13.45 -4.52
C THR A 253 25.77 12.10 -4.30
N GLU A 254 26.50 11.63 -5.31
CA GLU A 254 27.31 10.40 -5.27
C GLU A 254 26.48 9.17 -4.89
N LEU A 255 25.23 9.12 -5.37
CA LEU A 255 24.35 7.96 -5.17
C LEU A 255 24.69 6.88 -6.19
N THR A 256 24.71 5.62 -5.75
CA THR A 256 24.82 4.46 -6.66
C THR A 256 23.46 3.78 -6.75
N ALA A 257 22.86 3.81 -7.95
CA ALA A 257 21.63 3.10 -8.29
C ALA A 257 21.99 1.79 -8.99
N THR A 258 21.57 0.66 -8.40
CA THR A 258 21.80 -0.69 -8.94
C THR A 258 20.47 -1.39 -9.20
N ALA A 259 20.36 -2.03 -10.38
CA ALA A 259 19.24 -2.93 -10.70
C ALA A 259 19.78 -4.31 -11.09
N SER A 260 19.10 -5.34 -10.63
CA SER A 260 19.43 -6.74 -10.93
C SER A 260 18.17 -7.53 -11.27
N LEU A 261 18.28 -8.40 -12.27
CA LEU A 261 17.23 -9.34 -12.67
C LEU A 261 17.60 -10.76 -12.23
N PHE A 262 16.65 -11.41 -11.57
CA PHE A 262 16.81 -12.79 -11.11
C PHE A 262 15.69 -13.67 -11.67
N ASN A 263 16.02 -14.89 -12.06
CA ASN A 263 15.03 -15.91 -12.33
C ASN A 263 14.28 -16.30 -11.04
N GLN A 264 13.15 -17.00 -11.19
CA GLN A 264 12.33 -17.43 -10.04
C GLN A 264 13.08 -18.36 -9.06
N ASP A 265 14.16 -19.01 -9.50
CA ASP A 265 15.03 -19.84 -8.67
C ASP A 265 16.11 -19.04 -7.92
N GLY A 266 16.17 -17.73 -8.13
CA GLY A 266 17.15 -16.84 -7.51
C GLY A 266 18.46 -16.68 -8.28
N THR A 267 18.59 -17.27 -9.49
CA THR A 267 19.81 -17.10 -10.31
C THR A 267 19.84 -15.73 -10.98
N LEU A 268 20.96 -15.01 -10.81
CA LEU A 268 21.20 -13.71 -11.42
C LEU A 268 21.29 -13.83 -12.93
N GLN A 269 20.56 -13.01 -13.68
CA GLN A 269 20.54 -12.97 -15.13
C GLN A 269 21.15 -11.70 -15.71
N TRP A 270 21.00 -10.58 -15.03
CA TRP A 270 21.48 -9.28 -15.48
C TRP A 270 21.67 -8.36 -14.30
N THR A 271 22.64 -7.46 -14.38
CA THR A 271 22.83 -6.38 -13.43
C THR A 271 23.42 -5.16 -14.12
N ARG A 272 23.00 -3.99 -13.65
CA ARG A 272 23.54 -2.70 -14.08
C ARG A 272 23.55 -1.72 -12.93
N GLU A 273 24.54 -0.84 -12.91
CA GLU A 273 24.62 0.24 -11.94
C GLU A 273 25.02 1.56 -12.59
N THR A 274 24.72 2.65 -11.93
CA THR A 274 25.17 4.00 -12.31
C THR A 274 25.33 4.87 -11.08
N ILE A 275 26.24 5.82 -11.16
CA ILE A 275 26.40 6.87 -10.15
C ILE A 275 25.65 8.10 -10.65
N LEU A 276 24.90 8.76 -9.74
CA LEU A 276 24.12 9.95 -10.05
C LEU A 276 24.07 10.95 -8.91
N ASP A 277 23.83 12.19 -9.29
CA ASP A 277 23.39 13.26 -8.40
C ASP A 277 21.91 13.55 -8.70
N ILE A 278 21.14 13.93 -7.69
CA ILE A 278 19.73 14.29 -7.84
C ILE A 278 19.41 15.53 -7.01
N LYS A 279 18.77 16.50 -7.64
CA LYS A 279 18.31 17.72 -7.00
C LYS A 279 17.13 17.48 -6.07
N GLU A 280 16.85 18.43 -5.18
CA GLU A 280 15.63 18.44 -4.40
C GLU A 280 14.41 18.39 -5.34
N ASP A 281 13.36 17.73 -4.89
CA ASP A 281 12.08 17.59 -5.60
C ASP A 281 12.21 17.18 -7.09
N GLN A 282 13.06 16.18 -7.38
CA GLN A 282 13.36 15.72 -8.75
C GLN A 282 13.18 14.22 -8.91
N THR A 283 12.84 13.79 -10.13
CA THR A 283 12.92 12.40 -10.62
C THR A 283 13.97 12.32 -11.70
N VAL A 284 14.87 11.33 -11.62
CA VAL A 284 15.94 11.08 -12.62
C VAL A 284 15.81 9.65 -13.13
N ALA A 285 15.67 9.50 -14.45
CA ALA A 285 15.80 8.21 -15.12
C ALA A 285 17.30 7.84 -15.19
N CYS A 286 17.65 6.70 -14.59
CA CYS A 286 19.03 6.25 -14.48
C CYS A 286 19.48 5.48 -15.74
N PHE A 287 18.73 4.45 -16.09
CA PHE A 287 18.99 3.60 -17.27
C PHE A 287 17.79 2.69 -17.55
N PRO A 288 17.64 2.22 -18.82
CA PRO A 288 16.62 1.25 -19.17
C PRO A 288 16.93 -0.13 -18.56
N LEU A 289 15.86 -0.86 -18.22
CA LEU A 289 15.91 -2.25 -17.78
C LEU A 289 16.02 -3.15 -19.03
N GLU A 290 17.15 -3.83 -19.17
CA GLU A 290 17.38 -4.75 -20.28
C GLU A 290 16.99 -6.18 -19.86
N GLN A 291 15.99 -6.76 -20.51
CA GLN A 291 15.47 -8.09 -20.19
C GLN A 291 16.16 -9.17 -21.04
N PRO A 292 17.03 -10.02 -20.46
CA PRO A 292 17.65 -11.13 -21.18
C PRO A 292 16.62 -12.19 -21.63
N GLU A 293 16.88 -12.86 -22.75
CA GLU A 293 16.05 -13.99 -23.21
C GLU A 293 16.04 -15.18 -22.22
N THR A 294 17.06 -15.26 -21.36
CA THR A 294 17.24 -16.31 -20.36
C THR A 294 16.33 -16.17 -19.13
N LEU A 295 15.53 -15.11 -19.05
CA LEU A 295 14.59 -14.93 -17.94
C LEU A 295 13.55 -16.06 -17.91
N SER A 296 13.23 -16.53 -16.71
CA SER A 296 12.12 -17.46 -16.46
C SER A 296 10.76 -16.77 -16.69
N ASP A 297 9.67 -17.55 -16.76
CA ASP A 297 8.31 -17.02 -16.97
C ASP A 297 7.91 -16.01 -15.90
N THR A 298 8.28 -16.28 -14.65
CA THR A 298 8.26 -15.28 -13.57
C THR A 298 9.70 -14.97 -13.18
N TYR A 299 10.01 -13.71 -12.97
CA TYR A 299 11.32 -13.21 -12.60
C TYR A 299 11.22 -12.07 -11.58
N PHE A 300 12.33 -11.70 -10.98
CA PHE A 300 12.39 -10.65 -9.97
C PHE A 300 13.27 -9.50 -10.44
N ILE A 301 12.80 -8.27 -10.19
CA ILE A 301 13.59 -7.06 -10.31
C ILE A 301 13.97 -6.63 -8.90
N LYS A 302 15.25 -6.57 -8.62
CA LYS A 302 15.77 -6.06 -7.34
C LYS A 302 16.52 -4.77 -7.59
N LEU A 303 16.15 -3.73 -6.82
CA LEU A 303 16.75 -2.41 -6.89
C LEU A 303 17.41 -2.07 -5.56
N SER A 304 18.53 -1.36 -5.63
CA SER A 304 19.24 -0.82 -4.47
C SER A 304 19.76 0.57 -4.79
N LEU A 305 19.61 1.48 -3.83
CA LEU A 305 20.21 2.82 -3.85
C LEU A 305 21.09 2.97 -2.63
N THR A 306 22.36 3.26 -2.85
CA THR A 306 23.33 3.45 -1.77
C THR A 306 24.00 4.82 -1.86
N ASP A 307 24.54 5.31 -0.75
CA ASP A 307 25.43 6.48 -0.73
C ASP A 307 26.89 6.08 -1.06
N SER A 308 27.77 7.07 -1.07
CA SER A 308 29.22 6.89 -1.35
C SER A 308 29.96 6.01 -0.32
N GLU A 309 29.37 5.80 0.87
CA GLU A 309 29.91 4.90 1.88
C GLU A 309 29.35 3.46 1.76
N GLY A 310 28.48 3.21 0.77
CA GLY A 310 27.81 1.93 0.54
C GLY A 310 26.63 1.65 1.46
N LYS A 311 26.18 2.64 2.23
CA LYS A 311 24.99 2.50 3.08
C LYS A 311 23.73 2.50 2.22
N GLN A 312 22.86 1.51 2.40
CA GLN A 312 21.59 1.43 1.71
C GLN A 312 20.64 2.53 2.17
N LEU A 313 20.13 3.31 1.23
CA LEU A 313 19.20 4.41 1.43
C LEU A 313 17.78 4.05 1.02
N SER A 314 17.65 3.25 -0.05
CA SER A 314 16.38 2.71 -0.55
C SER A 314 16.61 1.36 -1.22
N ASP A 315 15.60 0.51 -1.22
CA ASP A 315 15.58 -0.75 -1.96
C ASP A 315 14.18 -1.01 -2.52
N ASN A 316 14.09 -1.88 -3.54
CA ASN A 316 12.79 -2.32 -4.03
C ASN A 316 12.89 -3.74 -4.59
N PHE A 317 11.78 -4.48 -4.55
CA PHE A 317 11.71 -5.85 -5.04
C PHE A 317 10.38 -6.09 -5.74
N TYR A 318 10.43 -6.40 -7.04
CA TYR A 318 9.23 -6.64 -7.84
C TYR A 318 9.19 -8.08 -8.34
N TRP A 319 8.00 -8.67 -8.36
CA TRP A 319 7.72 -9.86 -9.15
C TRP A 319 7.17 -9.43 -10.50
N ARG A 320 7.69 -10.00 -11.56
CA ARG A 320 7.20 -9.74 -12.92
C ARG A 320 7.10 -11.05 -13.68
N GLY A 321 6.14 -11.11 -14.61
CA GLY A 321 5.95 -12.24 -15.49
C GLY A 321 6.15 -11.82 -16.94
N LYS A 322 6.66 -12.70 -17.80
CA LYS A 322 6.65 -12.51 -19.25
C LYS A 322 5.23 -12.24 -19.78
N GLU A 323 4.24 -12.93 -19.19
CA GLU A 323 2.84 -12.55 -19.26
C GLU A 323 2.54 -11.67 -18.04
N GLU A 324 2.18 -10.41 -18.28
CA GLU A 324 1.92 -9.44 -17.22
C GLU A 324 0.86 -9.96 -16.22
N GLY A 325 1.21 -9.97 -14.94
CA GLY A 325 0.32 -10.38 -13.85
C GLY A 325 0.10 -11.90 -13.72
N ASN A 326 0.84 -12.74 -14.43
CA ASN A 326 0.82 -14.21 -14.27
C ASN A 326 2.02 -14.65 -13.42
N TYR A 327 1.75 -15.21 -12.24
CA TYR A 327 2.76 -15.67 -11.28
C TYR A 327 2.55 -17.15 -10.89
N LYS A 328 1.80 -17.92 -11.70
CA LYS A 328 1.46 -19.31 -11.39
C LYS A 328 2.68 -20.21 -11.23
N SER A 329 3.77 -19.90 -11.93
CA SER A 329 5.02 -20.68 -11.79
C SER A 329 5.61 -20.62 -10.39
N LEU A 330 5.37 -19.53 -9.63
CA LEU A 330 5.83 -19.41 -8.24
C LEU A 330 5.15 -20.42 -7.28
N LEU A 331 3.99 -20.94 -7.64
CA LEU A 331 3.30 -21.98 -6.85
C LEU A 331 4.08 -23.30 -6.79
N GLN A 332 5.05 -23.49 -7.69
CA GLN A 332 5.92 -24.66 -7.75
C GLN A 332 7.20 -24.50 -6.93
N LEU A 333 7.44 -23.31 -6.36
CA LEU A 333 8.63 -23.08 -5.52
C LEU A 333 8.59 -23.98 -4.28
N PRO A 334 9.72 -24.57 -3.90
CA PRO A 334 9.80 -25.34 -2.66
C PRO A 334 9.55 -24.45 -1.44
N LYS A 335 9.15 -25.07 -0.34
CA LYS A 335 9.06 -24.40 0.96
C LYS A 335 10.44 -24.03 1.46
N VAL A 336 10.55 -22.80 1.98
CA VAL A 336 11.81 -22.21 2.43
C VAL A 336 11.77 -22.00 3.94
N PRO A 337 12.58 -22.71 4.75
CA PRO A 337 12.77 -22.36 6.15
C PRO A 337 13.55 -21.05 6.24
N ILE A 338 13.13 -20.17 7.16
CA ILE A 338 13.83 -18.91 7.45
C ILE A 338 14.52 -19.02 8.81
N TYR A 339 15.84 -18.80 8.83
CA TYR A 339 16.52 -18.55 10.07
C TYR A 339 16.04 -17.24 10.68
N LYS A 340 15.73 -17.26 11.98
CA LYS A 340 15.32 -16.06 12.72
C LYS A 340 16.06 -15.97 14.06
N ASP A 341 16.62 -14.81 14.33
CA ASP A 341 17.13 -14.42 15.65
C ASP A 341 16.30 -13.23 16.15
N VAL A 342 15.68 -13.39 17.33
CA VAL A 342 14.72 -12.41 17.85
C VAL A 342 15.09 -12.02 19.27
N THR A 343 15.47 -10.77 19.45
CA THR A 343 15.66 -10.17 20.77
C THR A 343 14.39 -9.44 21.17
N ILE A 344 13.87 -9.70 22.37
CA ILE A 344 12.65 -9.09 22.91
C ILE A 344 13.00 -8.43 24.24
N LYS A 345 12.65 -7.14 24.36
CA LYS A 345 12.91 -6.36 25.59
C LYS A 345 11.70 -5.52 25.95
N LYS A 346 11.30 -5.56 27.22
CA LYS A 346 10.33 -4.62 27.79
C LYS A 346 11.06 -3.37 28.29
N THR A 347 10.60 -2.20 27.87
CA THR A 347 11.18 -0.90 28.25
C THR A 347 10.04 0.06 28.64
N GLY A 348 9.87 0.26 29.94
CA GLY A 348 8.75 1.06 30.44
C GLY A 348 7.37 0.49 30.03
N LYS A 349 6.62 1.26 29.25
CA LYS A 349 5.29 0.87 28.76
C LYS A 349 5.30 0.22 27.38
N GLU A 350 6.49 -0.14 26.85
CA GLU A 350 6.63 -0.66 25.49
C GLU A 350 7.40 -1.99 25.49
N TRP A 351 7.06 -2.84 24.53
CA TRP A 351 7.86 -3.98 24.13
C TRP A 351 8.58 -3.63 22.82
N LEU A 352 9.88 -3.83 22.80
CA LEU A 352 10.74 -3.64 21.63
C LEU A 352 11.28 -4.99 21.22
N MET A 353 11.15 -5.29 19.93
CA MET A 353 11.72 -6.50 19.33
C MET A 353 12.67 -6.10 18.20
N ARG A 354 13.77 -6.80 18.11
CA ARG A 354 14.69 -6.76 16.97
C ARG A 354 14.73 -8.16 16.39
N ALA A 355 14.27 -8.30 15.16
CA ALA A 355 14.26 -9.56 14.43
C ALA A 355 15.27 -9.50 13.28
N VAL A 356 16.20 -10.45 13.26
CA VAL A 356 17.11 -10.69 12.14
C VAL A 356 16.65 -11.96 11.43
N LEU A 357 16.28 -11.80 10.16
CA LEU A 357 15.79 -12.90 9.32
C LEU A 357 16.81 -13.17 8.22
N LYS A 358 17.11 -14.44 7.97
CA LYS A 358 18.08 -14.84 6.95
C LYS A 358 17.53 -16.00 6.11
N ASN A 359 17.66 -15.87 4.81
CA ASN A 359 17.42 -16.97 3.89
C ASN A 359 18.73 -17.75 3.68
N GLU A 360 18.86 -18.89 4.33
CA GLU A 360 20.05 -19.77 4.20
C GLU A 360 19.90 -20.82 3.08
N THR A 361 18.81 -20.79 2.35
CA THR A 361 18.53 -21.74 1.27
C THR A 361 19.00 -21.23 -0.08
N GLN A 362 18.84 -22.04 -1.14
CA GLN A 362 19.14 -21.65 -2.52
C GLN A 362 17.86 -21.17 -3.28
N THR A 363 16.71 -21.09 -2.61
CA THR A 363 15.45 -20.66 -3.19
C THR A 363 15.04 -19.32 -2.59
N PRO A 364 14.53 -18.35 -3.39
CA PRO A 364 14.00 -17.10 -2.84
C PRO A 364 12.87 -17.33 -1.84
N ALA A 365 12.91 -16.63 -0.74
CA ALA A 365 11.83 -16.58 0.24
C ALA A 365 10.97 -15.37 -0.02
N LEU A 366 9.69 -15.56 -0.28
CA LEU A 366 8.82 -14.53 -0.88
C LEU A 366 7.76 -14.06 0.10
N MET A 367 7.52 -12.74 0.13
CA MET A 367 6.47 -12.08 0.90
C MET A 367 6.45 -12.52 2.38
N LEU A 368 7.61 -12.39 3.05
CA LEU A 368 7.72 -12.68 4.48
C LEU A 368 6.82 -11.73 5.26
N ARG A 369 5.88 -12.30 6.00
CA ARG A 369 5.00 -11.58 6.92
C ARG A 369 5.42 -11.87 8.36
N LEU A 370 5.67 -10.81 9.12
CA LEU A 370 5.90 -10.83 10.55
C LEU A 370 4.57 -10.52 11.26
N LYS A 371 4.27 -11.31 12.28
CA LYS A 371 3.09 -11.14 13.13
C LYS A 371 3.49 -11.31 14.58
N VAL A 372 2.98 -10.45 15.46
CA VAL A 372 3.17 -10.59 16.91
C VAL A 372 1.94 -11.22 17.53
N ALA A 373 2.16 -12.28 18.27
CA ALA A 373 1.13 -13.00 19.00
C ALA A 373 1.50 -13.13 20.49
N SER A 374 0.53 -13.46 21.31
CA SER A 374 0.76 -13.86 22.68
C SER A 374 1.39 -15.24 22.76
N GLU A 375 2.47 -15.39 23.54
CA GLU A 375 3.15 -16.67 23.77
C GLU A 375 2.21 -17.73 24.37
N LYS A 376 1.28 -17.31 25.23
CA LYS A 376 0.42 -18.23 25.96
C LYS A 376 -0.88 -18.57 25.23
N SER A 377 -1.57 -17.56 24.72
CA SER A 377 -2.90 -17.74 24.11
C SER A 377 -2.84 -17.90 22.60
N GLY A 378 -1.72 -17.57 21.94
CA GLY A 378 -1.62 -17.52 20.49
C GLY A 378 -2.43 -16.38 19.83
N ARG A 379 -3.10 -15.53 20.66
CA ARG A 379 -3.90 -14.43 20.16
C ARG A 379 -2.99 -13.39 19.48
N MET A 380 -3.41 -12.90 18.33
CA MET A 380 -2.76 -11.77 17.67
C MET A 380 -2.81 -10.53 18.57
N LEU A 381 -1.69 -9.87 18.77
CA LEU A 381 -1.56 -8.62 19.54
C LEU A 381 -1.56 -7.44 18.58
N LEU A 382 -2.37 -6.44 18.82
CA LEU A 382 -2.56 -5.25 17.97
C LEU A 382 -2.88 -4.02 18.83
N PRO A 383 -2.46 -2.82 18.43
CA PRO A 383 -1.64 -2.51 17.24
C PRO A 383 -0.16 -2.84 17.41
N VAL A 384 0.52 -3.18 16.31
CA VAL A 384 1.97 -3.41 16.26
C VAL A 384 2.60 -2.54 15.20
N PHE A 385 3.74 -1.92 15.50
CA PHE A 385 4.50 -1.06 14.59
C PHE A 385 5.75 -1.78 14.11
N TYR A 386 5.82 -2.04 12.80
CA TYR A 386 6.95 -2.68 12.14
C TYR A 386 7.75 -1.65 11.34
N SER A 387 9.09 -1.73 11.40
CA SER A 387 9.94 -0.93 10.49
C SER A 387 9.75 -1.36 9.03
N ASP A 388 9.54 -2.65 8.78
CA ASP A 388 9.22 -3.24 7.47
C ASP A 388 8.43 -4.55 7.62
N ASN A 389 7.68 -4.94 6.57
CA ASN A 389 6.95 -6.21 6.53
C ASN A 389 6.62 -6.57 5.07
N TYR A 390 6.24 -7.81 4.78
CA TYR A 390 5.91 -8.30 3.43
C TYR A 390 7.06 -8.13 2.42
N PHE A 391 8.27 -8.36 2.84
CA PHE A 391 9.46 -8.32 1.99
C PHE A 391 9.87 -9.71 1.51
N SER A 392 10.79 -9.78 0.53
CA SER A 392 11.35 -11.02 0.02
C SER A 392 12.85 -11.06 0.27
N LEU A 393 13.42 -12.26 0.42
CA LEU A 393 14.84 -12.50 0.61
C LEU A 393 15.35 -13.47 -0.46
N LEU A 394 16.28 -13.03 -1.27
CA LEU A 394 17.05 -13.90 -2.15
C LEU A 394 17.97 -14.83 -1.33
N PRO A 395 18.52 -15.92 -1.93
CA PRO A 395 19.49 -16.77 -1.28
C PRO A 395 20.64 -16.00 -0.62
N GLY A 396 20.91 -16.29 0.66
CA GLY A 396 21.96 -15.65 1.44
C GLY A 396 21.61 -14.28 2.04
N GLU A 397 20.49 -13.68 1.69
CA GLU A 397 20.12 -12.35 2.19
C GLU A 397 19.67 -12.34 3.63
N VAL A 398 19.93 -11.19 4.27
CA VAL A 398 19.58 -10.90 5.66
C VAL A 398 18.77 -9.62 5.73
N LYS A 399 17.71 -9.61 6.53
CA LYS A 399 16.90 -8.41 6.83
C LYS A 399 16.73 -8.28 8.33
N GLU A 400 16.96 -7.07 8.81
CA GLU A 400 16.63 -6.66 10.17
C GLU A 400 15.31 -5.91 10.19
N VAL A 401 14.44 -6.26 11.12
CA VAL A 401 13.17 -5.56 11.34
C VAL A 401 13.04 -5.19 12.81
N ASN A 402 12.79 -3.91 13.07
CA ASN A 402 12.48 -3.39 14.39
C ASN A 402 10.97 -3.33 14.58
N ILE A 403 10.49 -3.83 15.72
CA ILE A 403 9.08 -3.99 16.03
C ILE A 403 8.82 -3.36 17.40
N ARG A 404 7.70 -2.65 17.51
CA ARG A 404 7.28 -2.00 18.75
C ARG A 404 5.78 -2.21 18.97
N LEU A 405 5.39 -2.48 20.23
CA LEU A 405 4.01 -2.50 20.68
C LEU A 405 3.91 -1.99 22.11
N TYR A 406 2.75 -1.49 22.49
CA TYR A 406 2.53 -1.05 23.87
C TYR A 406 2.20 -2.21 24.79
N ASP A 407 2.68 -2.14 26.02
CA ASP A 407 2.42 -3.17 27.05
C ASP A 407 0.92 -3.33 27.35
N ALA A 408 0.16 -2.23 27.29
CA ALA A 408 -1.29 -2.26 27.48
C ALA A 408 -2.01 -3.15 26.44
N ASP A 409 -1.46 -3.27 25.23
CA ASP A 409 -2.06 -4.03 24.14
C ASP A 409 -1.68 -5.51 24.18
N THR A 410 -0.83 -5.92 25.13
CA THR A 410 -0.45 -7.33 25.33
C THR A 410 -1.42 -8.09 26.23
N TYR A 411 -2.32 -7.39 26.90
CA TYR A 411 -3.25 -7.96 27.90
C TYR A 411 -2.52 -8.72 29.02
N GLY A 412 -1.29 -8.30 29.34
CA GLY A 412 -0.44 -8.91 30.36
C GLY A 412 0.26 -10.20 29.95
N GLU A 413 0.21 -10.55 28.66
CA GLU A 413 0.89 -11.72 28.11
C GLU A 413 2.19 -11.32 27.40
N LYS A 414 3.18 -12.23 27.40
CA LYS A 414 4.44 -11.98 26.73
C LYS A 414 4.27 -12.09 25.22
N PRO A 415 4.74 -11.11 24.43
CA PRO A 415 4.68 -11.17 22.98
C PRO A 415 5.75 -12.11 22.40
N VAL A 416 5.40 -12.81 21.32
CA VAL A 416 6.30 -13.64 20.50
C VAL A 416 6.14 -13.26 19.03
N LEU A 417 7.21 -13.47 18.24
CA LEU A 417 7.22 -13.22 16.81
C LEU A 417 6.97 -14.50 16.03
N GLU A 418 5.94 -14.47 15.19
CA GLU A 418 5.66 -15.47 14.17
C GLU A 418 6.09 -14.93 12.80
N VAL A 419 6.59 -15.83 11.94
CA VAL A 419 6.97 -15.52 10.57
C VAL A 419 6.26 -16.48 9.64
N SER A 420 5.63 -15.95 8.61
CA SER A 420 5.01 -16.68 7.50
C SER A 420 5.42 -16.06 6.17
N GLY A 421 5.00 -16.62 5.06
CA GLY A 421 5.32 -16.08 3.75
C GLY A 421 4.69 -16.92 2.63
N PHE A 422 4.85 -16.46 1.40
CA PHE A 422 4.22 -17.10 0.24
C PHE A 422 4.68 -18.56 0.06
N ASN A 423 5.97 -18.83 0.25
CA ASN A 423 6.56 -20.16 0.14
C ASN A 423 7.34 -20.57 1.39
N LEU A 424 6.88 -20.16 2.58
CA LEU A 424 7.43 -20.58 3.85
C LEU A 424 6.69 -21.77 4.44
#